data_1a857270102bfa8ed2d8a807b94caa36
#
_entry.id   1a857270102bfa8ed2d8a807b94caa36
#
_cell.length_a   1.000
_cell.length_b   1.000
_cell.length_c   1.000
_cell.angle_alpha   90.00
_cell.angle_beta   90.00
_cell.angle_gamma   90.00
#
_symmetry.space_group_name_H-M   'P 1'
#
loop_
_entity.id
_entity.type
_entity.pdbx_description
1 polymer ?
#
loop_
_entity_poly.entity_id
_entity_poly.type
_entity_poly.pdbx_seq_one_letter_code
_entity_poly.pdbx_strand_id
1 'polypeptide(L)'
;GDEANTQAQGILERAAKRAGFKDVVFQYEPVAAGLDYEATLQEEKRVLVVDIGGGTTDCSLLLMGPQWRARLDREASLLGHSGCRIGGNDLDIALAFKNLMPLLGMGGETEKGIALPI
;
A
#
# COMPACT_ATOMS: atom_id res chain seq x y z
N GLY A 1 4.23 7.37 14.76
CA GLY A 1 3.82 8.75 15.04
C GLY A 1 4.67 9.73 14.26
N ASP A 2 4.46 10.99 14.48
CA ASP A 2 5.01 12.10 13.68
C ASP A 2 6.53 12.14 13.67
N GLU A 3 7.18 11.74 14.77
CA GLU A 3 8.65 11.71 14.87
C GLU A 3 9.27 10.67 13.92
N ALA A 4 8.68 9.49 13.81
CA ALA A 4 9.12 8.45 12.88
C ALA A 4 8.92 8.87 11.43
N ASN A 5 7.84 9.56 11.11
CA ASN A 5 7.57 10.10 9.78
C ASN A 5 8.57 11.18 9.39
N THR A 6 8.87 12.10 10.30
CA THR A 6 9.88 13.15 10.10
C THR A 6 11.27 12.55 9.87
N GLN A 7 11.63 11.52 10.63
CA GLN A 7 12.91 10.83 10.45
C GLN A 7 12.97 10.13 9.07
N ALA A 8 11.91 9.44 8.66
CA ALA A 8 11.84 8.76 7.37
C ALA A 8 11.96 9.76 6.20
N GLN A 9 11.21 10.87 6.26
CA GLN A 9 11.31 11.94 5.26
C GLN A 9 12.72 12.50 5.16
N GLY A 10 13.38 12.77 6.31
CA GLY A 10 14.76 13.26 6.33
C GLY A 10 15.77 12.28 5.73
N ILE A 11 15.56 10.98 5.87
CA ILE A 11 16.40 9.95 5.23
C ILE A 11 16.22 9.98 3.71
N LEU A 12 14.97 9.97 3.26
CA LEU A 12 14.63 10.01 1.82
C LEU A 12 15.14 11.28 1.15
N GLU A 13 14.98 12.45 1.78
CA GLU A 13 15.48 13.71 1.26
C GLU A 13 17.01 13.69 1.09
N ARG A 14 17.74 13.21 2.10
CA ARG A 14 19.20 13.07 1.99
C ARG A 14 19.62 12.11 0.89
N ALA A 15 18.90 10.99 0.74
CA ALA A 15 19.17 10.03 -0.32
C ALA A 15 18.94 10.65 -1.71
N ALA A 16 17.83 11.37 -1.90
CA ALA A 16 17.52 12.06 -3.14
C ALA A 16 18.57 13.14 -3.47
N LYS A 17 18.96 13.96 -2.49
CA LYS A 17 20.00 14.98 -2.68
C LYS A 17 21.36 14.36 -3.05
N ARG A 18 21.74 13.23 -2.45
CA ARG A 18 22.94 12.48 -2.82
C ARG A 18 22.88 11.91 -4.24
N ALA A 19 21.69 11.56 -4.71
CA ALA A 19 21.44 11.11 -6.08
C ALA A 19 21.41 12.25 -7.11
N GLY A 20 21.56 13.53 -6.67
CA GLY A 20 21.66 14.71 -7.53
C GLY A 20 20.37 15.50 -7.71
N PHE A 21 19.27 15.13 -7.04
CA PHE A 21 18.04 15.91 -7.05
C PHE A 21 18.24 17.21 -6.23
N LYS A 22 17.86 18.35 -6.80
CA LYS A 22 17.99 19.67 -6.16
C LYS A 22 16.82 19.93 -5.23
N ASP A 23 15.62 19.65 -5.72
CA ASP A 23 14.36 19.90 -5.03
C ASP A 23 13.66 18.57 -4.75
N VAL A 24 13.15 18.42 -3.54
CA VAL A 24 12.44 17.23 -3.07
C VAL A 24 11.14 17.68 -2.43
N VAL A 25 10.03 17.17 -2.93
CA VAL A 25 8.70 17.39 -2.38
C VAL A 25 8.11 16.05 -1.99
N PHE A 26 7.53 15.99 -0.79
CA PHE A 26 6.85 14.81 -0.30
C PHE A 26 5.35 14.93 -0.53
N GLN A 27 4.73 13.84 -0.94
CA GLN A 27 3.29 13.72 -1.05
C GLN A 27 2.84 12.45 -0.33
N TYR A 28 1.67 12.49 0.28
CA TYR A 28 1.03 11.28 0.81
C TYR A 28 0.72 10.31 -0.33
N GLU A 29 1.16 9.07 -0.18
CA GLU A 29 0.98 8.02 -1.18
C GLU A 29 -0.48 7.84 -1.64
N PRO A 30 -1.50 7.77 -0.75
CA PRO A 30 -2.89 7.64 -1.17
C PRO A 30 -3.41 8.88 -1.92
N VAL A 31 -2.86 10.07 -1.64
CA VAL A 31 -3.17 11.26 -2.43
C VAL A 31 -2.60 11.13 -3.82
N ALA A 32 -1.33 10.72 -3.93
CA ALA A 32 -0.67 10.53 -5.23
C ALA A 32 -1.41 9.48 -6.09
N ALA A 33 -1.84 8.37 -5.48
CA ALA A 33 -2.62 7.34 -6.15
C ALA A 33 -3.99 7.84 -6.66
N GLY A 34 -4.59 8.81 -5.96
CA GLY A 34 -5.89 9.37 -6.32
C GLY A 34 -5.88 10.57 -7.27
N LEU A 35 -4.71 11.14 -7.61
CA LEU A 35 -4.61 12.40 -8.37
C LEU A 35 -5.31 12.35 -9.74
N ASP A 36 -5.18 11.26 -10.47
CA ASP A 36 -5.78 11.10 -11.78
C ASP A 36 -7.31 11.07 -11.69
N TYR A 37 -7.83 10.35 -10.70
CA TYR A 37 -9.26 10.38 -10.40
C TYR A 37 -9.73 11.78 -9.95
N GLU A 38 -8.98 12.45 -9.07
CA GLU A 38 -9.30 13.80 -8.61
C GLU A 38 -9.42 14.79 -9.77
N ALA A 39 -8.59 14.62 -10.82
CA ALA A 39 -8.64 15.46 -12.00
C ALA A 39 -9.99 15.42 -12.73
N THR A 40 -10.75 14.34 -12.59
CA THR A 40 -12.07 14.17 -13.23
C THR A 40 -13.20 14.79 -12.41
N LEU A 41 -12.99 15.09 -11.12
CA LEU A 41 -14.03 15.56 -10.23
C LEU A 41 -14.42 17.00 -10.49
N GLN A 42 -15.72 17.30 -10.47
CA GLN A 42 -16.28 18.66 -10.60
C GLN A 42 -16.67 19.25 -9.24
N GLU A 43 -16.78 18.44 -8.21
CA GLU A 43 -17.14 18.80 -6.85
C GLU A 43 -16.30 18.01 -5.84
N GLU A 44 -16.31 18.44 -4.56
CA GLU A 44 -15.63 17.68 -3.50
C GLU A 44 -16.33 16.34 -3.26
N LYS A 45 -15.51 15.30 -3.15
CA LYS A 45 -15.97 13.95 -2.77
C LYS A 45 -15.11 13.35 -1.69
N ARG A 46 -15.74 12.49 -0.88
CA ARG A 46 -15.02 11.57 -0.01
C ARG A 46 -14.63 10.35 -0.81
N VAL A 47 -13.35 10.08 -0.89
CA VAL A 47 -12.78 9.00 -1.70
C VAL A 47 -12.06 8.03 -0.79
N LEU A 48 -12.41 6.76 -0.87
CA LEU A 48 -11.67 5.69 -0.23
C LEU A 48 -10.64 5.16 -1.21
N VAL A 49 -9.37 5.31 -0.87
CA VAL A 49 -8.24 4.70 -1.58
C VAL A 49 -7.88 3.42 -0.87
N VAL A 50 -7.90 2.30 -1.58
CA VAL A 50 -7.48 0.99 -1.10
C VAL A 50 -6.26 0.57 -1.89
N ASP A 51 -5.13 0.49 -1.21
CA ASP A 51 -3.86 0.06 -1.79
C ASP A 51 -3.52 -1.34 -1.28
N ILE A 52 -3.43 -2.30 -2.21
CA ILE A 52 -3.10 -3.70 -1.92
C ILE A 52 -1.73 -3.97 -2.52
N GLY A 53 -0.70 -3.80 -1.69
CA GLY A 53 0.68 -4.10 -2.03
C GLY A 53 1.02 -5.59 -1.91
N GLY A 54 2.29 -5.95 -2.07
CA GLY A 54 2.75 -7.33 -1.92
C GLY A 54 2.65 -7.86 -0.49
N GLY A 55 2.86 -7.02 0.52
CA GLY A 55 2.89 -7.40 1.94
C GLY A 55 1.95 -6.60 2.84
N THR A 56 1.29 -5.56 2.35
CA THR A 56 0.36 -4.72 3.12
C THR A 56 -0.88 -4.39 2.32
N THR A 57 -1.95 -4.10 3.03
CA THR A 57 -3.15 -3.47 2.49
C THR A 57 -3.43 -2.23 3.31
N ASP A 58 -3.49 -1.07 2.65
CA ASP A 58 -3.68 0.24 3.24
C ASP A 58 -4.97 0.87 2.72
N CYS A 59 -5.77 1.42 3.64
CA CYS A 59 -7.02 2.10 3.33
C CYS A 59 -6.94 3.54 3.83
N SER A 60 -7.20 4.50 2.95
CA SER A 60 -7.18 5.92 3.28
C SER A 60 -8.44 6.61 2.81
N LEU A 61 -9.12 7.32 3.69
CA LEU A 61 -10.28 8.13 3.37
C LEU A 61 -9.85 9.58 3.17
N LEU A 62 -10.09 10.11 1.99
CA LEU A 62 -9.63 11.42 1.56
C LEU A 62 -10.78 12.31 1.10
N LEU A 63 -10.61 13.62 1.29
CA LEU A 63 -11.35 14.63 0.52
C LEU A 63 -10.58 14.92 -0.78
N MET A 64 -11.26 14.80 -1.90
CA MET A 64 -10.71 15.09 -3.22
C MET A 64 -11.66 15.98 -4.02
N GLY A 65 -11.11 16.83 -4.88
CA GLY A 65 -11.90 17.71 -5.74
C GLY A 65 -11.17 18.97 -6.17
N PRO A 66 -11.84 19.87 -6.89
CA PRO A 66 -11.22 21.05 -7.49
C PRO A 66 -10.47 21.94 -6.50
N GLN A 67 -10.98 22.09 -5.27
CA GLN A 67 -10.37 22.92 -4.24
C GLN A 67 -9.09 22.35 -3.66
N TRP A 68 -8.84 21.06 -3.85
CA TRP A 68 -7.65 20.36 -3.38
C TRP A 68 -6.52 20.28 -4.40
N ARG A 69 -6.83 20.32 -5.71
CA ARG A 69 -5.86 20.09 -6.81
C ARG A 69 -4.63 20.98 -6.75
N ALA A 70 -4.79 22.25 -6.36
CA ALA A 70 -3.70 23.21 -6.33
C ALA A 70 -2.94 23.24 -4.99
N ARG A 71 -3.37 22.45 -4.00
CA ARG A 71 -2.76 22.43 -2.68
C ARG A 71 -1.61 21.42 -2.63
N LEU A 72 -0.43 21.90 -2.24
CA LEU A 72 0.71 21.03 -1.93
C LEU A 72 0.52 20.36 -0.54
N ASP A 73 0.01 21.12 0.42
CA ASP A 73 -0.36 20.56 1.72
C ASP A 73 -1.74 19.92 1.64
N ARG A 74 -1.76 18.62 1.85
CA ARG A 74 -2.93 17.76 1.77
C ARG A 74 -3.31 17.11 3.10
N GLU A 75 -2.66 17.51 4.21
CA GLU A 75 -2.90 16.91 5.53
C GLU A 75 -4.37 16.99 5.92
N ALA A 76 -4.98 18.18 5.74
CA ALA A 76 -6.39 18.38 6.05
C ALA A 76 -7.36 17.60 5.13
N SER A 77 -6.89 17.06 4.01
CA SER A 77 -7.71 16.20 3.15
C SER A 77 -7.76 14.74 3.61
N LEU A 78 -6.82 14.31 4.46
CA LEU A 78 -6.78 12.95 4.99
C LEU A 78 -7.72 12.85 6.19
N LEU A 79 -8.86 12.18 6.00
CA LEU A 79 -9.89 12.02 7.03
C LEU A 79 -9.65 10.81 7.93
N GLY A 80 -8.94 9.80 7.43
CA GLY A 80 -8.61 8.60 8.18
C GLY A 80 -7.72 7.66 7.39
N HIS A 81 -6.98 6.84 8.12
CA HIS A 81 -6.08 5.85 7.57
C HIS A 81 -6.08 4.60 8.43
N SER A 82 -6.03 3.43 7.79
CA SER A 82 -5.88 2.14 8.45
C SER A 82 -5.13 1.20 7.52
N GLY A 83 -4.25 0.38 8.08
CA GLY A 83 -3.48 -0.59 7.32
C GLY A 83 -3.34 -1.92 8.05
N CYS A 84 -3.11 -2.99 7.31
CA CYS A 84 -2.78 -4.30 7.84
C CYS A 84 -1.64 -4.95 7.05
N ARG A 85 -0.94 -5.90 7.71
CA ARG A 85 0.14 -6.68 7.10
C ARG A 85 -0.40 -7.94 6.41
N ILE A 86 -1.28 -7.73 5.46
CA ILE A 86 -1.81 -8.76 4.56
C ILE A 86 -1.78 -8.15 3.17
N GLY A 87 -1.12 -8.81 2.24
CA GLY A 87 -0.99 -8.32 0.87
C GLY A 87 -1.05 -9.44 -0.15
N GLY A 88 -0.69 -9.14 -1.38
CA GLY A 88 -0.73 -10.06 -2.51
C GLY A 88 0.02 -11.36 -2.27
N ASN A 89 1.20 -11.30 -1.62
CA ASN A 89 1.99 -12.49 -1.30
C ASN A 89 1.23 -13.45 -0.35
N ASP A 90 0.48 -12.93 0.62
CA ASP A 90 -0.31 -13.76 1.53
C ASP A 90 -1.46 -14.45 0.79
N LEU A 91 -2.08 -13.74 -0.16
CA LEU A 91 -3.12 -14.29 -1.02
C LEU A 91 -2.56 -15.40 -1.93
N ASP A 92 -1.40 -15.19 -2.53
CA ASP A 92 -0.71 -16.17 -3.37
C ASP A 92 -0.32 -17.41 -2.55
N ILE A 93 0.22 -17.22 -1.36
CA ILE A 93 0.56 -18.31 -0.43
C ILE A 93 -0.71 -19.10 -0.07
N ALA A 94 -1.78 -18.42 0.34
CA ALA A 94 -3.04 -19.07 0.70
C ALA A 94 -3.64 -19.86 -0.47
N LEU A 95 -3.58 -19.30 -1.67
CA LEU A 95 -4.04 -19.95 -2.90
C LEU A 95 -3.20 -21.20 -3.21
N ALA A 96 -1.87 -21.07 -3.12
CA ALA A 96 -0.94 -22.18 -3.35
C ALA A 96 -1.17 -23.32 -2.35
N PHE A 97 -1.25 -23.01 -1.07
CA PHE A 97 -1.49 -24.03 -0.02
C PHE A 97 -2.83 -24.72 -0.20
N LYS A 98 -3.88 -23.99 -0.57
CA LYS A 98 -5.23 -24.55 -0.70
C LYS A 98 -5.43 -25.38 -1.97
N ASN A 99 -4.80 -25.00 -3.08
CA ASN A 99 -5.12 -25.57 -4.39
C ASN A 99 -3.95 -26.31 -5.03
N LEU A 100 -2.72 -25.82 -4.86
CA LEU A 100 -1.55 -26.35 -5.56
C LEU A 100 -0.80 -27.41 -4.72
N MET A 101 -0.56 -27.09 -3.46
CA MET A 101 0.24 -27.97 -2.60
C MET A 101 -0.37 -29.37 -2.39
N PRO A 102 -1.72 -29.53 -2.30
CA PRO A 102 -2.32 -30.88 -2.27
C PRO A 102 -2.03 -31.70 -3.53
N LEU A 103 -1.97 -31.06 -4.70
CA LEU A 103 -1.62 -31.75 -5.96
C LEU A 103 -0.15 -32.18 -6.00
N LEU A 104 0.70 -31.53 -5.23
CA LEU A 104 2.12 -31.87 -5.08
C LEU A 104 2.39 -32.84 -3.91
N GLY A 105 1.33 -33.33 -3.28
CA GLY A 105 1.41 -34.36 -2.24
C GLY A 105 1.26 -33.85 -0.81
N MET A 106 1.02 -32.54 -0.59
CA MET A 106 0.79 -32.02 0.76
C MET A 106 -0.43 -32.70 1.41
N GLY A 107 -0.23 -33.21 2.62
CA GLY A 107 -1.27 -33.97 3.36
C GLY A 107 -1.45 -35.41 2.89
N GLY A 108 -0.62 -35.88 1.95
CA GLY A 108 -0.57 -37.26 1.51
C GLY A 108 0.41 -38.12 2.31
N GLU A 109 0.45 -39.40 1.99
CA GLU A 109 1.36 -40.37 2.57
C GLU A 109 2.15 -41.09 1.46
N THR A 110 3.33 -41.58 1.79
CA THR A 110 4.06 -42.50 0.93
C THR A 110 3.38 -43.87 0.89
N GLU A 111 3.77 -44.73 -0.05
CA GLU A 111 3.30 -46.15 -0.09
C GLU A 111 3.52 -46.93 1.23
N LYS A 112 4.44 -46.48 2.05
CA LYS A 112 4.76 -47.03 3.38
C LYS A 112 4.00 -46.36 4.52
N GLY A 113 3.03 -45.49 4.24
CA GLY A 113 2.22 -44.80 5.26
C GLY A 113 2.97 -43.70 6.01
N ILE A 114 4.07 -43.17 5.45
CA ILE A 114 4.82 -42.06 6.05
C ILE A 114 4.24 -40.78 5.48
N ALA A 115 3.80 -39.85 6.38
CA ALA A 115 3.30 -38.56 5.98
C ALA A 115 4.34 -37.76 5.16
N LEU A 116 3.91 -37.16 4.07
CA LEU A 116 4.77 -36.28 3.27
C LEU A 116 4.99 -34.96 4.03
N PRO A 117 6.21 -34.40 3.98
CA PRO A 117 6.48 -33.13 4.63
C PRO A 117 5.63 -31.99 4.02
N ILE A 118 5.28 -31.03 4.86
CA ILE A 118 4.55 -29.82 4.47
C ILE A 118 5.56 -28.80 3.92
#